data_cd94bd866d8b63ed778e002fef207946
#
_entry.id   cd94bd866d8b63ed778e002fef207946
#
_cell.length_a   1.000
_cell.length_b   1.000
_cell.length_c   1.000
_cell.angle_alpha   90.00
_cell.angle_beta   90.00
_cell.angle_gamma   90.00
#
_symmetry.space_group_name_H-M   'P 1'
#
loop_
_entity.id
_entity.type
_entity.pdbx_description
1 polymer ?
#
loop_
_entity_poly.entity_id
_entity_poly.type
_entity_poly.pdbx_seq_one_letter_code
_entity_poly.pdbx_strand_id
1 'polypeptide(L)'
;MAISEKDIESLVKAVLQELSSESIKASGTTEKAGKPETAKVAMLTGPKKIEIREYPIPPLKDDEILVKVEGCGICGTDVHEWKGDPFGLIPVVLGHEGTGEIIAMGKNVSKDTIGNPVKVGDKVVSSTMVCGQCSMCIHHPER
;
A
#
# COMPACT_ATOMS: atom_id res chain seq x y z
N MET A 1 -2.01 11.12 22.64
CA MET A 1 -0.83 10.40 23.18
C MET A 1 0.24 10.52 22.12
N ALA A 2 1.43 11.04 22.44
CA ALA A 2 2.49 11.22 21.44
C ALA A 2 3.07 9.86 21.02
N ILE A 3 3.30 9.67 19.73
CA ILE A 3 3.97 8.50 19.18
C ILE A 3 5.46 8.65 19.46
N SER A 4 6.08 7.64 20.07
CA SER A 4 7.51 7.64 20.34
C SER A 4 8.27 6.92 19.22
N GLU A 5 9.54 7.28 19.03
CA GLU A 5 10.45 6.61 18.11
C GLU A 5 10.52 5.09 18.39
N LYS A 6 10.46 4.68 19.64
CA LYS A 6 10.42 3.27 20.06
C LYS A 6 9.18 2.52 19.55
N ASP A 7 8.06 3.22 19.38
CA ASP A 7 6.84 2.59 18.85
C ASP A 7 6.99 2.29 17.35
N ILE A 8 7.61 3.22 16.60
CA ILE A 8 7.90 3.04 15.17
C ILE A 8 8.91 1.89 15.00
N GLU A 9 10.00 1.88 15.75
CA GLU A 9 11.00 0.81 15.73
C GLU A 9 10.38 -0.57 16.04
N SER A 10 9.46 -0.63 17.00
CA SER A 10 8.80 -1.87 17.37
C SER A 10 7.90 -2.39 16.26
N LEU A 11 7.18 -1.52 15.55
CA LEU A 11 6.36 -1.87 14.39
C LEU A 11 7.22 -2.37 13.24
N VAL A 12 8.30 -1.65 12.91
CA VAL A 12 9.25 -2.04 11.87
C VAL A 12 9.86 -3.41 12.17
N LYS A 13 10.30 -3.65 13.41
CA LYS A 13 10.84 -4.95 13.83
C LYS A 13 9.82 -6.07 13.70
N ALA A 14 8.55 -5.84 14.05
CA ALA A 14 7.50 -6.85 13.92
C ALA A 14 7.30 -7.24 12.43
N VAL A 15 7.23 -6.27 11.52
CA VAL A 15 7.10 -6.53 10.08
C VAL A 15 8.31 -7.27 9.53
N LEU A 16 9.53 -6.84 9.88
CA LEU A 16 10.77 -7.47 9.43
C LEU A 16 10.93 -8.90 9.96
N GLN A 17 10.50 -9.16 11.20
CA GLN A 17 10.55 -10.50 11.79
C GLN A 17 9.63 -11.47 11.04
N GLU A 18 8.41 -11.06 10.70
CA GLU A 18 7.49 -11.88 9.91
C GLU A 18 8.02 -12.14 8.50
N LEU A 19 8.54 -11.10 7.82
CA LEU A 19 9.15 -11.24 6.50
C LEU A 19 10.38 -12.16 6.50
N SER A 20 11.18 -12.16 7.58
CA SER A 20 12.37 -13.03 7.70
C SER A 20 12.04 -14.46 8.05
N SER A 21 10.92 -14.73 8.71
CA SER A 21 10.47 -16.10 9.03
C SER A 21 9.97 -16.85 7.79
N GLU A 22 9.47 -16.12 6.77
CA GLU A 22 9.21 -16.66 5.46
C GLU A 22 10.52 -16.64 4.65
N SER A 23 11.18 -17.78 4.46
CA SER A 23 12.37 -17.90 3.60
C SER A 23 12.07 -17.33 2.20
N ILE A 24 12.40 -16.08 1.98
CA ILE A 24 12.37 -15.48 0.65
C ILE A 24 13.51 -16.13 -0.13
N LYS A 25 13.21 -17.19 -0.88
CA LYS A 25 14.09 -17.66 -1.93
C LYS A 25 14.12 -16.57 -3.00
N ALA A 26 15.12 -15.73 -2.94
CA ALA A 26 15.43 -14.80 -4.01
C ALA A 26 15.80 -15.61 -5.26
N SER A 27 14.81 -15.88 -6.11
CA SER A 27 15.03 -16.36 -7.47
C SER A 27 15.28 -15.13 -8.34
N GLY A 28 16.55 -14.83 -8.55
CA GLY A 28 16.99 -13.85 -9.54
C GLY A 28 16.79 -14.43 -10.93
N THR A 29 15.70 -14.07 -11.59
CA THR A 29 15.54 -14.21 -13.04
C THR A 29 14.75 -13.02 -13.54
N THR A 30 15.42 -12.21 -14.36
CA THR A 30 14.79 -11.14 -15.15
C THR A 30 14.02 -11.75 -16.31
N GLU A 31 12.90 -12.40 -16.03
CA GLU A 31 11.90 -12.71 -17.05
C GLU A 31 10.90 -11.53 -17.11
N LYS A 32 10.41 -11.23 -18.32
CA LYS A 32 9.25 -10.35 -18.53
C LYS A 32 8.09 -10.95 -17.74
N ALA A 33 7.98 -10.60 -16.47
CA ALA A 33 7.00 -11.15 -15.57
C ALA A 33 5.61 -10.71 -16.06
N GLY A 34 4.78 -11.67 -16.44
CA GLY A 34 3.36 -11.46 -16.59
C GLY A 34 2.78 -10.84 -15.30
N LYS A 35 1.57 -10.26 -15.39
CA LYS A 35 0.86 -9.73 -14.23
C LYS A 35 0.81 -10.81 -13.14
N PRO A 36 1.26 -10.54 -11.89
CA PRO A 36 1.18 -11.51 -10.81
C PRO A 36 -0.29 -11.84 -10.51
N GLU A 37 -0.56 -13.10 -10.15
CA GLU A 37 -1.92 -13.55 -9.81
C GLU A 37 -2.27 -13.29 -8.35
N THR A 38 -1.26 -13.21 -7.47
CA THR A 38 -1.42 -13.01 -6.03
C THR A 38 -0.49 -11.92 -5.51
N ALA A 39 -0.85 -11.35 -4.36
CA ALA A 39 -0.02 -10.39 -3.62
C ALA A 39 0.09 -10.79 -2.16
N LYS A 40 1.29 -10.65 -1.60
CA LYS A 40 1.52 -10.78 -0.15
C LYS A 40 1.24 -9.46 0.53
N VAL A 41 0.54 -9.51 1.66
CA VAL A 41 0.18 -8.35 2.46
C VAL A 41 0.53 -8.57 3.93
N ALA A 42 0.99 -7.53 4.60
CA ALA A 42 1.16 -7.51 6.06
C ALA A 42 -0.19 -7.09 6.69
N MET A 43 -0.92 -8.07 7.22
CA MET A 43 -2.23 -7.83 7.81
C MET A 43 -2.14 -7.72 9.33
N LEU A 44 -2.63 -6.61 9.88
CA LEU A 44 -2.84 -6.47 11.31
C LEU A 44 -4.08 -7.27 11.70
N THR A 45 -3.90 -8.36 12.47
CA THR A 45 -4.97 -9.29 12.86
C THR A 45 -5.41 -9.13 14.31
N GLY A 46 -4.72 -8.30 15.06
CA GLY A 46 -5.00 -7.93 16.45
C GLY A 46 -4.00 -6.91 16.93
N PRO A 47 -4.21 -6.26 18.08
CA PRO A 47 -3.26 -5.32 18.62
C PRO A 47 -1.86 -5.92 18.71
N LYS A 48 -0.87 -5.25 18.10
CA LYS A 48 0.54 -5.68 18.02
C LYS A 48 0.78 -7.02 17.32
N LYS A 49 -0.20 -7.53 16.54
CA LYS A 49 -0.10 -8.81 15.86
C LYS A 49 -0.24 -8.62 14.34
N ILE A 50 0.85 -8.85 13.61
CA ILE A 50 0.89 -8.81 12.15
C ILE A 50 1.10 -10.23 11.62
N GLU A 51 0.40 -10.57 10.55
CA GLU A 51 0.54 -11.83 9.81
C GLU A 51 0.74 -11.53 8.34
N ILE A 52 1.67 -12.24 7.70
CA ILE A 52 1.78 -12.17 6.24
C ILE A 52 0.75 -13.10 5.64
N ARG A 53 -0.11 -12.55 4.79
CA ARG A 53 -1.14 -13.29 4.07
C ARG A 53 -1.03 -13.06 2.58
N GLU A 54 -1.46 -14.06 1.81
CA GLU A 54 -1.48 -13.99 0.36
C GLU A 54 -2.93 -13.92 -0.14
N TYR A 55 -3.18 -12.97 -1.04
CA TYR A 55 -4.50 -12.75 -1.62
C TYR A 55 -4.43 -12.72 -3.14
N PRO A 56 -5.45 -13.23 -3.83
CA PRO A 56 -5.54 -13.07 -5.27
C PRO A 56 -5.68 -11.59 -5.63
N ILE A 57 -4.99 -11.18 -6.69
CA ILE A 57 -5.14 -9.83 -7.23
C ILE A 57 -6.46 -9.78 -8.02
N PRO A 58 -7.40 -8.91 -7.65
CA PRO A 58 -8.67 -8.81 -8.35
C PRO A 58 -8.49 -8.34 -9.80
N PRO A 59 -9.45 -8.61 -10.69
CA PRO A 59 -9.46 -8.05 -12.02
C PRO A 59 -9.38 -6.52 -11.99
N LEU A 60 -8.47 -5.96 -12.77
CA LEU A 60 -8.28 -4.52 -12.88
C LEU A 60 -9.49 -3.89 -13.57
N LYS A 61 -10.10 -2.88 -12.95
CA LYS A 61 -11.17 -2.11 -13.57
C LYS A 61 -10.62 -1.04 -14.52
N ASP A 62 -11.53 -0.46 -15.30
CA ASP A 62 -11.19 0.50 -16.35
C ASP A 62 -10.48 1.76 -15.86
N ASP A 63 -10.76 2.19 -14.63
CA ASP A 63 -10.22 3.42 -14.00
C ASP A 63 -9.14 3.13 -12.94
N GLU A 64 -8.64 1.90 -12.87
CA GLU A 64 -7.66 1.47 -11.86
C GLU A 64 -6.27 1.28 -12.47
N ILE A 65 -5.25 1.35 -11.63
CA ILE A 65 -3.89 0.93 -11.94
C ILE A 65 -3.47 -0.19 -10.97
N LEU A 66 -2.60 -1.07 -11.43
CA LEU A 66 -1.91 -2.02 -10.58
C LEU A 66 -0.47 -1.56 -10.39
N VAL A 67 -0.09 -1.36 -9.13
CA VAL A 67 1.25 -0.91 -8.76
C VAL A 67 2.00 -2.03 -8.08
N LYS A 68 3.21 -2.32 -8.55
CA LYS A 68 4.17 -3.14 -7.83
C LYS A 68 4.81 -2.29 -6.74
N VAL A 69 4.38 -2.48 -5.52
CA VAL A 69 4.87 -1.71 -4.36
C VAL A 69 6.36 -1.96 -4.14
N GLU A 70 7.14 -0.91 -4.03
CA GLU A 70 8.58 -0.92 -3.74
C GLU A 70 8.88 -0.36 -2.34
N GLY A 71 7.95 0.41 -1.78
CA GLY A 71 8.06 0.97 -0.45
C GLY A 71 6.73 1.50 0.04
N CYS A 72 6.59 1.64 1.34
CA CYS A 72 5.44 2.27 1.98
C CYS A 72 5.91 3.00 3.24
N GLY A 73 5.53 4.27 3.37
CA GLY A 73 5.75 5.04 4.59
C GLY A 73 4.96 4.47 5.77
N ILE A 74 5.42 4.77 6.97
CA ILE A 74 4.70 4.46 8.21
C ILE A 74 4.18 5.76 8.79
N CYS A 75 2.87 5.94 8.74
CA CYS A 75 2.18 7.08 9.32
C CYS A 75 1.87 6.86 10.82
N GLY A 76 1.58 7.93 11.52
CA GLY A 76 1.08 7.86 12.89
C GLY A 76 -0.19 7.04 13.04
N THR A 77 -1.06 7.01 12.03
CA THR A 77 -2.27 6.17 11.99
C THR A 77 -1.92 4.68 12.09
N ASP A 78 -0.91 4.22 11.35
CA ASP A 78 -0.48 2.82 11.37
C ASP A 78 -0.03 2.40 12.78
N VAL A 79 0.70 3.29 13.47
CA VAL A 79 1.15 3.05 14.86
C VAL A 79 -0.01 3.02 15.84
N HIS A 80 -1.02 3.89 15.66
CA HIS A 80 -2.20 3.91 16.51
C HIS A 80 -3.01 2.63 16.35
N GLU A 81 -3.27 2.19 15.11
CA GLU A 81 -3.96 0.93 14.82
C GLU A 81 -3.20 -0.28 15.38
N TRP A 82 -1.88 -0.33 15.15
CA TRP A 82 -1.05 -1.40 15.68
C TRP A 82 -1.09 -1.51 17.22
N LYS A 83 -1.18 -0.39 17.93
CA LYS A 83 -1.23 -0.36 19.40
C LYS A 83 -2.54 -0.82 19.99
N GLY A 84 -3.68 -0.54 19.37
CA GLY A 84 -4.94 -0.77 20.04
C GLY A 84 -6.22 -0.60 19.25
N ASP A 85 -6.16 -0.50 17.91
CA ASP A 85 -7.33 -0.42 17.02
C ASP A 85 -8.35 0.67 17.41
N PRO A 86 -7.92 1.94 17.55
CA PRO A 86 -8.80 3.02 17.99
C PRO A 86 -9.93 3.33 17.01
N PHE A 87 -9.83 2.88 15.75
CA PHE A 87 -10.82 3.10 14.71
C PHE A 87 -11.66 1.85 14.39
N GLY A 88 -11.39 0.70 15.05
CA GLY A 88 -12.12 -0.54 14.86
C GLY A 88 -11.89 -1.15 13.46
N LEU A 89 -10.69 -1.06 12.92
CA LEU A 89 -10.37 -1.49 11.56
C LEU A 89 -9.83 -2.93 11.49
N ILE A 90 -9.40 -3.51 12.60
CA ILE A 90 -8.82 -4.86 12.62
C ILE A 90 -9.88 -5.91 12.23
N PRO A 91 -9.59 -6.85 11.27
CA PRO A 91 -8.33 -7.02 10.55
C PRO A 91 -8.14 -6.03 9.39
N VAL A 92 -6.94 -5.46 9.25
CA VAL A 92 -6.64 -4.45 8.22
C VAL A 92 -5.22 -4.61 7.67
N VAL A 93 -5.05 -4.30 6.39
CA VAL A 93 -3.72 -4.11 5.79
C VAL A 93 -3.28 -2.68 6.07
N LEU A 94 -2.24 -2.51 6.85
CA LEU A 94 -1.66 -1.21 7.16
C LEU A 94 -0.87 -0.66 5.96
N GLY A 95 -0.69 0.66 5.96
CA GLY A 95 0.09 1.39 4.96
C GLY A 95 -0.81 2.07 3.91
N HIS A 96 -0.68 3.39 3.81
CA HIS A 96 -1.40 4.25 2.87
C HIS A 96 -0.49 5.28 2.20
N GLU A 97 0.83 5.13 2.38
CA GLU A 97 1.86 5.96 1.77
C GLU A 97 2.73 5.12 0.84
N GLY A 98 2.06 4.34 -0.04
CA GLY A 98 2.71 3.41 -0.95
C GLY A 98 3.38 4.10 -2.13
N THR A 99 4.54 3.58 -2.55
CA THR A 99 5.20 3.96 -3.79
C THR A 99 5.63 2.73 -4.56
N GLY A 100 5.70 2.84 -5.87
CA GLY A 100 6.10 1.72 -6.72
C GLY A 100 5.95 1.98 -8.20
N GLU A 101 6.02 0.92 -8.98
CA GLU A 101 5.95 0.94 -10.44
C GLU A 101 4.57 0.51 -10.93
N ILE A 102 3.99 1.25 -11.88
CA ILE A 102 2.76 0.84 -12.58
C ILE A 102 3.08 -0.38 -13.43
N ILE A 103 2.44 -1.52 -13.15
CA ILE A 103 2.61 -2.76 -13.92
C ILE A 103 1.40 -3.13 -14.80
N ALA A 104 0.25 -2.49 -14.55
CA ALA A 104 -0.92 -2.57 -15.43
C ALA A 104 -1.81 -1.35 -15.24
N MET A 105 -2.57 -0.99 -16.29
CA MET A 105 -3.47 0.16 -16.28
C MET A 105 -4.81 -0.22 -16.90
N GLY A 106 -5.89 0.30 -16.31
CA GLY A 106 -7.22 0.27 -16.91
C GLY A 106 -7.30 1.17 -18.15
N LYS A 107 -8.21 0.89 -19.04
CA LYS A 107 -8.30 1.56 -20.35
C LYS A 107 -8.62 3.06 -20.30
N ASN A 108 -9.23 3.53 -19.20
CA ASN A 108 -9.59 4.95 -19.02
C ASN A 108 -8.49 5.76 -18.34
N VAL A 109 -7.45 5.10 -17.79
CA VAL A 109 -6.36 5.79 -17.11
C VAL A 109 -5.34 6.28 -18.13
N SER A 110 -5.11 7.58 -18.17
CA SER A 110 -4.13 8.22 -19.07
C SER A 110 -3.30 9.30 -18.39
N LYS A 111 -3.71 9.74 -17.20
CA LYS A 111 -3.09 10.86 -16.48
C LYS A 111 -3.10 10.59 -14.98
N ASP A 112 -2.15 11.22 -14.27
CA ASP A 112 -2.14 11.29 -12.82
C ASP A 112 -3.13 12.34 -12.29
N THR A 113 -3.17 12.52 -10.96
CA THR A 113 -4.08 13.45 -10.28
C THR A 113 -3.79 14.93 -10.57
N ILE A 114 -2.61 15.26 -11.08
CA ILE A 114 -2.22 16.64 -11.46
C ILE A 114 -2.21 16.86 -12.97
N GLY A 115 -2.66 15.85 -13.74
CA GLY A 115 -2.86 15.94 -15.18
C GLY A 115 -1.69 15.51 -16.06
N ASN A 116 -0.60 15.01 -15.50
CA ASN A 116 0.51 14.49 -16.28
C ASN A 116 0.16 13.12 -16.89
N PRO A 117 0.57 12.85 -18.14
CA PRO A 117 0.38 11.53 -18.73
C PRO A 117 1.15 10.45 -17.98
N VAL A 118 0.52 9.30 -17.80
CA VAL A 118 1.14 8.13 -17.14
C VAL A 118 1.06 6.90 -18.05
N LYS A 119 2.02 5.99 -17.87
CA LYS A 119 2.12 4.72 -18.59
C LYS A 119 2.66 3.60 -17.69
N VAL A 120 2.51 2.37 -18.15
CA VAL A 120 3.17 1.21 -17.52
C VAL A 120 4.68 1.42 -17.49
N GLY A 121 5.29 1.15 -16.33
CA GLY A 121 6.71 1.38 -16.05
C GLY A 121 7.00 2.70 -15.32
N ASP A 122 6.04 3.62 -15.21
CA ASP A 122 6.24 4.85 -14.46
C ASP A 122 6.21 4.59 -12.95
N LYS A 123 7.02 5.35 -12.22
CA LYS A 123 7.03 5.34 -10.75
C LYS A 123 5.99 6.31 -10.24
N VAL A 124 5.21 5.83 -9.27
CA VAL A 124 4.13 6.60 -8.66
C VAL A 124 4.16 6.50 -7.15
N VAL A 125 3.57 7.50 -6.51
CA VAL A 125 3.29 7.50 -5.07
C VAL A 125 1.80 7.64 -4.87
N SER A 126 1.23 6.92 -3.90
CA SER A 126 -0.17 7.07 -3.54
C SER A 126 -0.40 8.44 -2.90
N SER A 127 -1.41 9.15 -3.38
CA SER A 127 -1.92 10.34 -2.70
C SER A 127 -2.84 9.94 -1.54
N THR A 128 -3.15 10.89 -0.66
CA THR A 128 -4.20 10.73 0.34
C THR A 128 -5.52 10.34 -0.34
N MET A 129 -6.26 9.43 0.28
CA MET A 129 -7.55 8.99 -0.25
C MET A 129 -8.53 10.16 -0.29
N VAL A 130 -8.94 10.54 -1.50
CA VAL A 130 -9.93 11.56 -1.75
C VAL A 130 -11.15 10.92 -2.42
N CYS A 131 -12.36 11.36 -2.08
CA CYS A 131 -13.57 10.79 -2.68
C CYS A 131 -13.82 11.29 -4.11
N GLY A 132 -13.17 12.37 -4.54
CA GLY A 132 -13.32 12.99 -5.85
C GLY A 132 -14.68 13.70 -6.10
N GLN A 133 -15.63 13.61 -5.18
CA GLN A 133 -17.02 14.02 -5.40
C GLN A 133 -17.54 15.08 -4.41
N CYS A 134 -16.91 15.24 -3.25
CA CYS A 134 -17.33 16.23 -2.28
C CYS A 134 -16.86 17.64 -2.67
N SER A 135 -17.46 18.66 -2.06
CA SER A 135 -17.11 20.07 -2.32
C SER A 135 -15.62 20.35 -2.14
N MET A 136 -14.97 19.73 -1.15
CA MET A 136 -13.52 19.88 -0.92
C MET A 136 -12.71 19.32 -2.09
N CYS A 137 -13.03 18.12 -2.57
CA CYS A 137 -12.31 17.51 -3.70
C CYS A 137 -12.50 18.27 -5.00
N ILE A 138 -13.68 18.86 -5.21
CA ILE A 138 -14.01 19.59 -6.46
C ILE A 138 -13.38 20.99 -6.47
N HIS A 139 -13.46 21.72 -5.34
CA HIS A 139 -13.06 23.12 -5.27
C HIS A 139 -11.67 23.35 -4.68
N HIS A 140 -11.10 22.33 -4.01
CA HIS A 140 -9.80 22.41 -3.34
C HIS A 140 -8.97 21.16 -3.57
N PRO A 141 -8.68 20.79 -4.85
CA PRO A 141 -7.96 19.57 -5.19
C PRO A 141 -6.51 19.54 -4.67
N GLU A 142 -6.00 20.72 -4.26
CA GLU A 142 -4.65 20.88 -3.69
C GLU A 142 -4.52 20.58 -2.19
N ARG A 143 -5.62 20.20 -1.52
CA ARG A 143 -5.64 19.95 -0.06
C ARG A 143 -5.76 18.50 0.32
#